data_ee1323f4f4f85bd6f8dd2b739239c49c
#
_entry.id   ee1323f4f4f85bd6f8dd2b739239c49c
#
_cell.length_a   1.000
_cell.length_b   1.000
_cell.length_c   1.000
_cell.angle_alpha   90.00
_cell.angle_beta   90.00
_cell.angle_gamma   90.00
#
_symmetry.space_group_name_H-M   'P 1'
#
loop_
_entity.id
_entity.type
_entity.pdbx_description
1 polymer ?
#
loop_
_entity_poly.entity_id
_entity_poly.type
_entity_poly.pdbx_seq_one_letter_code
_entity_poly.pdbx_strand_id
1 'polypeptide(L)'
;MEQGKILALLNSVKDGGISPEDALIKLKMQPFEDVGYAKIDHHRGLRHGIGEVIYGEGKTTEQITGIVSKMAESGQKNIMITRLTSEKAAEIEKTHKIEYDTVSRIGICMRERGETLRGMVAVAAAGTSDIPVAEEAAVTAETLGNKVERLYDVGVAGLHRLLGNLDNLVSARVVIAVAGMEGALATVVGGLVSCPVIAVPTSVGYGANFSGLSALLSMLNSCAGNVSVVNIDNGFGAGYIASLINRG
;
A
#
# COMPACT_ATOMS: atom_id res chain seq x y z
N MET A 1 5.21 -15.06 10.36
CA MET A 1 4.29 -16.19 10.66
C MET A 1 2.87 -15.66 10.68
N GLU A 2 1.92 -16.26 9.99
CA GLU A 2 0.52 -15.78 9.95
C GLU A 2 -0.18 -16.02 11.29
N GLN A 3 -1.14 -15.15 11.66
CA GLN A 3 -1.91 -15.30 12.91
C GLN A 3 -2.52 -16.70 13.06
N GLY A 4 -3.00 -17.31 11.94
CA GLY A 4 -3.53 -18.66 11.92
C GLY A 4 -2.51 -19.75 12.34
N LYS A 5 -1.25 -19.60 11.95
CA LYS A 5 -0.18 -20.54 12.33
C LYS A 5 0.18 -20.43 13.82
N ILE A 6 0.12 -19.22 14.39
CA ILE A 6 0.31 -19.05 15.84
C ILE A 6 -0.88 -19.63 16.61
N LEU A 7 -2.08 -19.38 16.16
CA LEU A 7 -3.26 -19.94 16.80
C LEU A 7 -3.24 -21.48 16.76
N ALA A 8 -2.84 -22.07 15.62
CA ALA A 8 -2.62 -23.52 15.50
C ALA A 8 -1.53 -24.02 16.44
N LEU A 9 -0.43 -23.28 16.60
CA LEU A 9 0.64 -23.62 17.54
C LEU A 9 0.15 -23.56 19.00
N LEU A 10 -0.60 -22.53 19.36
CA LEU A 10 -1.19 -22.39 20.69
C LEU A 10 -2.22 -23.49 20.99
N ASN A 11 -3.06 -23.84 20.00
CA ASN A 11 -3.98 -24.97 20.13
C ASN A 11 -3.22 -26.29 20.30
N SER A 12 -2.13 -26.51 19.57
CA SER A 12 -1.26 -27.70 19.74
C SER A 12 -0.64 -27.77 21.12
N VAL A 13 -0.29 -26.63 21.74
CA VAL A 13 0.13 -26.59 23.16
C VAL A 13 -1.01 -26.97 24.08
N LYS A 14 -2.19 -26.37 23.86
CA LYS A 14 -3.41 -26.66 24.67
C LYS A 14 -3.78 -28.14 24.62
N ASP A 15 -3.66 -28.77 23.46
CA ASP A 15 -4.02 -30.18 23.22
C ASP A 15 -2.88 -31.15 23.62
N GLY A 16 -1.77 -30.66 24.18
CA GLY A 16 -0.61 -31.45 24.60
C GLY A 16 0.26 -32.00 23.47
N GLY A 17 0.04 -31.56 22.25
CA GLY A 17 0.81 -31.99 21.06
C GLY A 17 2.23 -31.40 20.98
N ILE A 18 2.49 -30.31 21.70
CA ILE A 18 3.81 -29.66 21.81
C ILE A 18 3.97 -29.05 23.21
N SER A 19 5.19 -29.02 23.74
CA SER A 19 5.45 -28.36 25.02
C SER A 19 5.38 -26.83 24.91
N PRO A 20 4.99 -26.10 25.98
CA PRO A 20 5.06 -24.63 26.01
C PRO A 20 6.45 -24.10 25.69
N GLU A 21 7.51 -24.81 26.16
CA GLU A 21 8.92 -24.45 25.94
C GLU A 21 9.30 -24.57 24.45
N ASP A 22 8.89 -25.66 23.78
CA ASP A 22 9.13 -25.86 22.35
C ASP A 22 8.32 -24.87 21.51
N ALA A 23 7.10 -24.55 21.92
CA ALA A 23 6.29 -23.52 21.26
C ALA A 23 6.94 -22.14 21.39
N LEU A 24 7.47 -21.80 22.57
CA LEU A 24 8.20 -20.56 22.82
C LEU A 24 9.47 -20.47 21.95
N ILE A 25 10.21 -21.57 21.82
CA ILE A 25 11.37 -21.65 20.93
C ILE A 25 10.94 -21.39 19.48
N LYS A 26 9.87 -22.06 19.01
CA LYS A 26 9.35 -21.83 17.65
C LYS A 26 8.92 -20.39 17.40
N LEU A 27 8.33 -19.73 18.40
CA LEU A 27 7.97 -18.32 18.33
C LEU A 27 9.18 -17.39 18.37
N LYS A 28 10.22 -17.72 19.13
CA LYS A 28 11.43 -16.89 19.26
C LYS A 28 12.40 -17.05 18.10
N MET A 29 12.50 -18.22 17.50
CA MET A 29 13.53 -18.54 16.51
C MET A 29 13.33 -17.88 15.14
N GLN A 30 12.24 -17.17 14.87
CA GLN A 30 11.98 -16.62 13.53
C GLN A 30 11.32 -15.23 13.51
N PRO A 31 11.80 -14.19 14.21
CA PRO A 31 11.32 -12.86 13.95
C PRO A 31 11.77 -12.35 12.58
N PHE A 32 12.95 -12.76 12.10
CA PHE A 32 13.48 -12.46 10.77
C PHE A 32 14.39 -13.57 10.27
N GLU A 33 14.57 -13.66 8.95
CA GLU A 33 15.55 -14.51 8.29
C GLU A 33 16.61 -13.64 7.63
N ASP A 34 17.88 -13.91 7.93
CA ASP A 34 19.02 -13.22 7.33
C ASP A 34 19.50 -14.00 6.10
N VAL A 35 19.34 -13.40 4.93
CA VAL A 35 19.78 -13.95 3.64
C VAL A 35 21.09 -13.32 3.16
N GLY A 36 21.85 -12.67 4.07
CA GLY A 36 23.14 -12.04 3.81
C GLY A 36 23.03 -10.62 3.27
N TYR A 37 22.18 -10.37 2.28
CA TYR A 37 21.92 -9.04 1.69
C TYR A 37 20.59 -8.43 2.13
N ALA A 38 19.73 -9.17 2.83
CA ALA A 38 18.47 -8.69 3.37
C ALA A 38 18.09 -9.46 4.64
N LYS A 39 17.30 -8.81 5.50
CA LYS A 39 16.66 -9.44 6.67
C LYS A 39 15.16 -9.38 6.47
N ILE A 40 14.55 -10.55 6.29
CA ILE A 40 13.12 -10.69 5.96
C ILE A 40 12.32 -10.80 7.28
N ASP A 41 11.42 -9.86 7.54
CA ASP A 41 10.60 -9.80 8.76
C ASP A 41 9.36 -10.70 8.65
N HIS A 42 9.47 -11.94 9.13
CA HIS A 42 8.35 -12.88 9.15
C HIS A 42 7.26 -12.54 10.18
N HIS A 43 7.53 -11.64 11.13
CA HIS A 43 6.58 -11.23 12.16
C HIS A 43 5.78 -9.96 11.79
N ARG A 44 6.07 -9.31 10.67
CA ARG A 44 5.37 -8.10 10.25
C ARG A 44 3.87 -8.35 10.08
N GLY A 45 3.49 -9.48 9.49
CA GLY A 45 2.09 -9.89 9.36
C GLY A 45 1.35 -10.04 10.69
N LEU A 46 2.05 -10.44 11.75
CA LEU A 46 1.48 -10.55 13.10
C LEU A 46 1.26 -9.19 13.76
N ARG A 47 2.23 -8.27 13.61
CA ARG A 47 2.17 -6.95 14.23
C ARG A 47 1.20 -6.03 13.52
N HIS A 48 1.12 -6.12 12.20
CA HIS A 48 0.39 -5.16 11.36
C HIS A 48 -0.76 -5.78 10.55
N GLY A 49 -0.93 -7.10 10.59
CA GLY A 49 -1.91 -7.79 9.75
C GLY A 49 -1.59 -7.77 8.25
N ILE A 50 -0.42 -7.28 7.87
CA ILE A 50 0.08 -7.15 6.50
C ILE A 50 1.49 -7.71 6.48
N GLY A 51 1.76 -8.63 5.55
CA GLY A 51 3.08 -9.24 5.37
C GLY A 51 4.16 -8.25 4.97
N GLU A 52 5.40 -8.73 4.91
CA GLU A 52 6.55 -7.95 4.42
C GLU A 52 6.33 -7.53 2.96
N VAL A 53 6.84 -6.35 2.62
CA VAL A 53 6.76 -5.75 1.28
C VAL A 53 8.17 -5.44 0.79
N ILE A 54 8.45 -5.75 -0.45
CA ILE A 54 9.78 -5.55 -1.06
C ILE A 54 9.81 -4.17 -1.72
N TYR A 55 10.70 -3.31 -1.28
CA TYR A 55 11.03 -2.08 -1.99
C TYR A 55 12.03 -2.42 -3.11
N GLY A 56 11.56 -2.40 -4.36
CA GLY A 56 12.33 -2.90 -5.53
C GLY A 56 13.34 -1.91 -6.10
N GLU A 57 13.20 -0.60 -5.77
CA GLU A 57 14.16 0.41 -6.23
C GLU A 57 15.52 0.19 -5.57
N GLY A 58 16.59 0.24 -6.36
CA GLY A 58 17.96 0.01 -5.89
C GLY A 58 18.34 -1.45 -5.64
N LYS A 59 17.41 -2.41 -5.66
CA LYS A 59 17.75 -3.84 -5.57
C LYS A 59 17.99 -4.44 -6.94
N THR A 60 18.90 -5.44 -7.01
CA THR A 60 19.07 -6.24 -8.23
C THR A 60 17.91 -7.24 -8.40
N THR A 61 17.74 -7.78 -9.59
CA THR A 61 16.71 -8.80 -9.85
C THR A 61 16.94 -10.05 -9.03
N GLU A 62 18.20 -10.49 -8.88
CA GLU A 62 18.59 -11.65 -8.09
C GLU A 62 18.24 -11.47 -6.60
N GLN A 63 18.47 -10.26 -6.06
CA GLN A 63 18.09 -9.95 -4.68
C GLN A 63 16.58 -10.01 -4.48
N ILE A 64 15.79 -9.43 -5.41
CA ILE A 64 14.33 -9.46 -5.33
C ILE A 64 13.83 -10.90 -5.43
N THR A 65 14.31 -11.67 -6.42
CA THR A 65 13.93 -13.07 -6.63
C THR A 65 14.23 -13.93 -5.41
N GLY A 66 15.44 -13.77 -4.81
CA GLY A 66 15.82 -14.49 -3.61
C GLY A 66 14.91 -14.16 -2.40
N ILE A 67 14.55 -12.88 -2.21
CA ILE A 67 13.62 -12.47 -1.16
C ILE A 67 12.21 -13.06 -1.41
N VAL A 68 11.71 -12.98 -2.65
CA VAL A 68 10.40 -13.56 -3.04
C VAL A 68 10.37 -15.06 -2.75
N SER A 69 11.43 -15.81 -3.11
CA SER A 69 11.52 -17.25 -2.84
C SER A 69 11.40 -17.54 -1.35
N LYS A 70 12.15 -16.83 -0.51
CA LYS A 70 12.12 -17.01 0.94
C LYS A 70 10.80 -16.66 1.58
N MET A 71 10.17 -15.57 1.13
CA MET A 71 8.84 -15.19 1.58
C MET A 71 7.78 -16.25 1.17
N ALA A 72 7.87 -16.78 -0.05
CA ALA A 72 6.99 -17.84 -0.53
C ALA A 72 7.20 -19.16 0.25
N GLU A 73 8.45 -19.56 0.54
CA GLU A 73 8.78 -20.72 1.37
C GLU A 73 8.19 -20.60 2.79
N SER A 74 8.15 -19.38 3.35
CA SER A 74 7.51 -19.12 4.65
C SER A 74 5.96 -19.19 4.59
N GLY A 75 5.39 -19.31 3.38
CA GLY A 75 3.95 -19.38 3.13
C GLY A 75 3.28 -18.01 3.00
N GLN A 76 4.04 -16.92 2.85
CA GLN A 76 3.46 -15.61 2.61
C GLN A 76 2.77 -15.56 1.24
N LYS A 77 1.56 -15.00 1.22
CA LYS A 77 0.78 -14.70 0.03
C LYS A 77 0.81 -13.22 -0.28
N ASN A 78 0.40 -12.84 -1.48
CA ASN A 78 0.35 -11.46 -1.93
C ASN A 78 1.68 -10.73 -1.66
N ILE A 79 2.80 -11.35 -2.07
CA ILE A 79 4.14 -10.75 -1.92
C ILE A 79 4.23 -9.57 -2.87
N MET A 80 4.18 -8.36 -2.32
CA MET A 80 4.18 -7.11 -3.08
C MET A 80 5.60 -6.59 -3.24
N ILE A 81 5.92 -6.16 -4.46
CA ILE A 81 7.18 -5.50 -4.83
C ILE A 81 6.82 -4.13 -5.39
N THR A 82 7.20 -3.07 -4.69
CA THR A 82 6.95 -1.69 -5.13
C THR A 82 8.11 -1.14 -5.95
N ARG A 83 7.85 -0.14 -6.79
CA ARG A 83 8.84 0.53 -7.65
C ARG A 83 9.67 -0.45 -8.49
N LEU A 84 9.01 -1.46 -9.00
CA LEU A 84 9.59 -2.45 -9.89
C LEU A 84 9.63 -1.91 -11.33
N THR A 85 10.73 -2.16 -12.06
CA THR A 85 10.78 -1.85 -13.49
C THR A 85 10.23 -3.01 -14.32
N SER A 86 9.78 -2.72 -15.55
CA SER A 86 9.24 -3.74 -16.46
C SER A 86 10.27 -4.83 -16.79
N GLU A 87 11.55 -4.46 -16.93
CA GLU A 87 12.64 -5.39 -17.22
C GLU A 87 12.86 -6.37 -16.06
N LYS A 88 12.86 -5.85 -14.81
CA LYS A 88 12.98 -6.70 -13.62
C LYS A 88 11.75 -7.59 -13.45
N ALA A 89 10.56 -7.08 -13.72
CA ALA A 89 9.33 -7.88 -13.67
C ALA A 89 9.38 -9.06 -14.65
N ALA A 90 9.77 -8.82 -15.90
CA ALA A 90 9.92 -9.86 -16.91
C ALA A 90 11.00 -10.91 -16.55
N GLU A 91 12.06 -10.50 -15.86
CA GLU A 91 13.09 -11.45 -15.41
C GLU A 91 12.59 -12.29 -14.23
N ILE A 92 11.88 -11.69 -13.26
CA ILE A 92 11.26 -12.40 -12.13
C ILE A 92 10.23 -13.41 -12.63
N GLU A 93 9.46 -13.08 -13.69
CA GLU A 93 8.44 -13.96 -14.28
C GLU A 93 9.00 -15.31 -14.77
N LYS A 94 10.27 -15.39 -15.10
CA LYS A 94 10.93 -16.64 -15.50
C LYS A 94 10.98 -17.68 -14.36
N THR A 95 10.91 -17.24 -13.11
CA THR A 95 11.04 -18.10 -11.93
C THR A 95 9.82 -18.08 -11.01
N HIS A 96 9.10 -16.96 -10.96
CA HIS A 96 7.92 -16.77 -10.12
C HIS A 96 6.80 -16.15 -10.92
N LYS A 97 5.60 -16.74 -10.84
CA LYS A 97 4.42 -16.09 -11.41
C LYS A 97 4.20 -14.73 -10.74
N ILE A 98 4.20 -13.67 -11.53
CA ILE A 98 4.02 -12.30 -11.08
C ILE A 98 2.86 -11.63 -11.84
N GLU A 99 1.98 -10.94 -11.13
CA GLU A 99 1.06 -9.97 -11.72
C GLU A 99 1.73 -8.60 -11.62
N TYR A 100 2.08 -8.00 -12.76
CA TYR A 100 2.77 -6.71 -12.81
C TYR A 100 1.89 -5.63 -13.40
N ASP A 101 1.70 -4.55 -12.66
CA ASP A 101 1.04 -3.34 -13.13
C ASP A 101 2.09 -2.30 -13.53
N THR A 102 2.07 -1.90 -14.81
CA THR A 102 3.07 -1.02 -15.40
C THR A 102 2.94 0.44 -14.95
N VAL A 103 1.73 0.88 -14.58
CA VAL A 103 1.44 2.27 -14.18
C VAL A 103 1.89 2.52 -12.75
N SER A 104 1.48 1.66 -11.82
CA SER A 104 1.88 1.72 -10.41
C SER A 104 3.31 1.21 -10.17
N ARG A 105 3.87 0.47 -11.14
CA ARG A 105 5.14 -0.24 -11.00
C ARG A 105 5.15 -1.21 -9.82
N ILE A 106 4.00 -1.84 -9.53
CA ILE A 106 3.86 -2.87 -8.51
C ILE A 106 3.84 -4.25 -9.17
N GLY A 107 4.66 -5.15 -8.64
CA GLY A 107 4.60 -6.59 -8.92
C GLY A 107 4.02 -7.35 -7.73
N ILE A 108 3.18 -8.34 -7.97
CA ILE A 108 2.60 -9.17 -6.92
C ILE A 108 2.85 -10.64 -7.25
N CYS A 109 3.67 -11.29 -6.42
CA CYS A 109 3.89 -12.73 -6.49
C CYS A 109 2.97 -13.47 -5.50
N MET A 110 2.68 -14.74 -5.80
CA MET A 110 1.80 -15.59 -4.98
C MET A 110 0.42 -14.95 -4.75
N ARG A 111 -0.14 -14.31 -5.80
CA ARG A 111 -1.43 -13.60 -5.71
C ARG A 111 -2.54 -14.53 -5.27
N GLU A 112 -3.22 -14.16 -4.20
CA GLU A 112 -4.41 -14.81 -3.68
C GLU A 112 -5.49 -13.75 -3.44
N ARG A 113 -6.65 -13.93 -4.07
CA ARG A 113 -7.79 -13.03 -3.91
C ARG A 113 -8.67 -13.59 -2.79
N GLY A 114 -8.64 -12.92 -1.65
CA GLY A 114 -9.48 -13.22 -0.49
C GLY A 114 -10.82 -12.49 -0.49
N GLU A 115 -11.53 -12.55 0.64
CA GLU A 115 -12.74 -11.76 0.87
C GLU A 115 -12.41 -10.26 0.84
N THR A 116 -13.28 -9.48 0.19
CA THR A 116 -13.16 -8.03 0.13
C THR A 116 -13.68 -7.42 1.44
N LEU A 117 -12.93 -6.47 1.99
CA LEU A 117 -13.34 -5.68 3.15
C LEU A 117 -14.65 -4.91 2.85
N ARG A 118 -15.47 -4.70 3.89
CA ARG A 118 -16.82 -4.13 3.73
C ARG A 118 -16.85 -2.68 3.24
N GLY A 119 -15.85 -1.88 3.58
CA GLY A 119 -15.77 -0.48 3.17
C GLY A 119 -15.14 -0.31 1.79
N MET A 120 -15.26 0.90 1.24
CA MET A 120 -14.67 1.32 -0.03
C MET A 120 -13.61 2.38 0.22
N VAL A 121 -12.49 2.28 -0.49
CA VAL A 121 -11.45 3.29 -0.56
C VAL A 121 -11.63 4.05 -1.88
N ALA A 122 -11.83 5.37 -1.85
CA ALA A 122 -11.79 6.18 -3.06
C ALA A 122 -10.37 6.74 -3.26
N VAL A 123 -9.86 6.69 -4.49
CA VAL A 123 -8.56 7.26 -4.87
C VAL A 123 -8.80 8.36 -5.89
N ALA A 124 -8.62 9.62 -5.49
CA ALA A 124 -8.80 10.80 -6.33
C ALA A 124 -7.45 11.35 -6.77
N ALA A 125 -7.19 11.45 -8.07
CA ALA A 125 -6.00 12.05 -8.66
C ALA A 125 -6.32 13.38 -9.33
N ALA A 126 -5.52 14.42 -9.05
CA ALA A 126 -5.74 15.76 -9.58
C ALA A 126 -5.57 15.82 -11.10
N GLY A 127 -4.44 15.35 -11.60
CA GLY A 127 -4.12 15.35 -13.01
C GLY A 127 -3.66 13.98 -13.51
N THR A 128 -3.61 13.81 -14.84
CA THR A 128 -3.15 12.56 -15.46
C THR A 128 -1.69 12.22 -15.11
N SER A 129 -0.86 13.23 -14.84
CA SER A 129 0.52 13.03 -14.39
C SER A 129 0.63 12.48 -12.97
N ASP A 130 -0.42 12.60 -12.15
CA ASP A 130 -0.46 12.06 -10.79
C ASP A 130 -0.90 10.59 -10.75
N ILE A 131 -1.43 10.06 -11.88
CA ILE A 131 -1.97 8.70 -11.97
C ILE A 131 -0.98 7.62 -11.51
N PRO A 132 0.33 7.65 -11.83
CA PRO A 132 1.24 6.61 -11.37
C PRO A 132 1.28 6.46 -9.83
N VAL A 133 1.25 7.57 -9.10
CA VAL A 133 1.22 7.57 -7.62
C VAL A 133 -0.17 7.16 -7.11
N ALA A 134 -1.23 7.58 -7.78
CA ALA A 134 -2.59 7.17 -7.46
C ALA A 134 -2.81 5.67 -7.69
N GLU A 135 -2.29 5.10 -8.79
CA GLU A 135 -2.32 3.65 -9.03
C GLU A 135 -1.46 2.88 -8.02
N GLU A 136 -0.31 3.41 -7.60
CA GLU A 136 0.45 2.78 -6.52
C GLU A 136 -0.41 2.66 -5.24
N ALA A 137 -1.19 3.70 -4.90
CA ALA A 137 -2.10 3.65 -3.76
C ALA A 137 -3.26 2.68 -3.99
N ALA A 138 -3.88 2.71 -5.17
CA ALA A 138 -5.02 1.88 -5.52
C ALA A 138 -4.67 0.39 -5.53
N VAL A 139 -3.61 0.00 -6.25
CA VAL A 139 -3.14 -1.39 -6.34
C VAL A 139 -2.68 -1.91 -4.96
N THR A 140 -2.04 -1.05 -4.15
CA THR A 140 -1.70 -1.40 -2.77
C THR A 140 -2.95 -1.70 -1.96
N ALA A 141 -3.94 -0.82 -1.97
CA ALA A 141 -5.19 -1.02 -1.23
C ALA A 141 -5.94 -2.28 -1.70
N GLU A 142 -6.05 -2.51 -3.02
CA GLU A 142 -6.66 -3.73 -3.58
C GLU A 142 -5.91 -5.01 -3.18
N THR A 143 -4.58 -4.98 -3.18
CA THR A 143 -3.77 -6.12 -2.77
C THR A 143 -4.00 -6.47 -1.31
N LEU A 144 -4.34 -5.47 -0.50
CA LEU A 144 -4.67 -5.63 0.91
C LEU A 144 -6.16 -5.94 1.17
N GLY A 145 -6.94 -6.26 0.12
CA GLY A 145 -8.32 -6.72 0.22
C GLY A 145 -9.38 -5.62 0.23
N ASN A 146 -9.05 -4.40 -0.19
CA ASN A 146 -10.04 -3.33 -0.23
C ASN A 146 -10.75 -3.26 -1.59
N LYS A 147 -12.03 -2.87 -1.58
CA LYS A 147 -12.71 -2.35 -2.76
C LYS A 147 -12.21 -0.94 -3.02
N VAL A 148 -11.75 -0.66 -4.24
CA VAL A 148 -11.19 0.64 -4.61
C VAL A 148 -12.01 1.25 -5.75
N GLU A 149 -12.35 2.53 -5.60
CA GLU A 149 -12.94 3.37 -6.64
C GLU A 149 -11.90 4.40 -7.10
N ARG A 150 -11.67 4.47 -8.41
CA ARG A 150 -10.68 5.35 -9.04
C ARG A 150 -11.35 6.58 -9.64
N LEU A 151 -10.99 7.78 -9.18
CA LEU A 151 -11.50 9.07 -9.62
C LEU A 151 -10.34 9.90 -10.16
N TYR A 152 -10.04 9.75 -11.45
CA TYR A 152 -8.85 10.36 -12.04
C TYR A 152 -9.20 11.61 -12.85
N ASP A 153 -8.22 12.51 -12.97
CA ASP A 153 -8.33 13.81 -13.63
C ASP A 153 -9.45 14.70 -13.04
N VAL A 154 -9.51 14.72 -11.70
CA VAL A 154 -10.53 15.50 -10.92
C VAL A 154 -9.90 16.71 -10.23
N GLY A 155 -8.85 17.30 -10.82
CA GLY A 155 -8.16 18.48 -10.29
C GLY A 155 -9.06 19.69 -10.13
N VAL A 156 -8.73 20.54 -9.16
CA VAL A 156 -9.52 21.72 -8.74
C VAL A 156 -9.63 22.80 -9.81
N ALA A 157 -8.74 22.83 -10.81
CA ALA A 157 -8.87 23.71 -11.96
C ALA A 157 -10.11 23.41 -12.82
N GLY A 158 -10.65 22.20 -12.69
CA GLY A 158 -11.93 21.80 -13.28
C GLY A 158 -12.85 21.21 -12.22
N LEU A 159 -13.21 21.99 -11.20
CA LEU A 159 -13.94 21.55 -10.00
C LEU A 159 -15.22 20.77 -10.31
N HIS A 160 -15.90 21.07 -11.42
CA HIS A 160 -17.10 20.36 -11.87
C HIS A 160 -16.83 18.85 -12.10
N ARG A 161 -15.60 18.43 -12.45
CA ARG A 161 -15.24 17.04 -12.64
C ARG A 161 -15.22 16.29 -11.30
N LEU A 162 -14.70 16.94 -10.25
CA LEU A 162 -14.72 16.41 -8.88
C LEU A 162 -16.16 16.32 -8.37
N LEU A 163 -16.95 17.38 -8.54
CA LEU A 163 -18.33 17.43 -8.08
C LEU A 163 -19.24 16.43 -8.81
N GLY A 164 -18.94 16.11 -10.07
CA GLY A 164 -19.62 15.04 -10.82
C GLY A 164 -19.39 13.63 -10.25
N ASN A 165 -18.41 13.44 -9.36
CA ASN A 165 -18.11 12.20 -8.68
C ASN A 165 -18.39 12.23 -7.16
N LEU A 166 -19.21 13.20 -6.70
CA LEU A 166 -19.44 13.44 -5.28
C LEU A 166 -20.03 12.22 -4.57
N ASP A 167 -20.95 11.49 -5.20
CA ASP A 167 -21.59 10.31 -4.61
C ASP A 167 -20.56 9.21 -4.28
N ASN A 168 -19.58 9.00 -5.15
CA ASN A 168 -18.48 8.05 -4.92
C ASN A 168 -17.58 8.50 -3.77
N LEU A 169 -17.29 9.80 -3.67
CA LEU A 169 -16.47 10.35 -2.57
C LEU A 169 -17.17 10.23 -1.22
N VAL A 170 -18.45 10.60 -1.14
CA VAL A 170 -19.20 10.61 0.11
C VAL A 170 -19.48 9.19 0.62
N SER A 171 -19.61 8.22 -0.29
CA SER A 171 -19.82 6.81 0.08
C SER A 171 -18.55 6.10 0.52
N ALA A 172 -17.38 6.69 0.33
CA ALA A 172 -16.11 6.11 0.72
C ALA A 172 -15.91 6.11 2.25
N ARG A 173 -15.27 5.07 2.78
CA ARG A 173 -14.87 4.99 4.17
C ARG A 173 -13.57 5.75 4.44
N VAL A 174 -12.75 5.91 3.41
CA VAL A 174 -11.52 6.71 3.41
C VAL A 174 -11.25 7.16 1.99
N VAL A 175 -10.78 8.38 1.82
CA VAL A 175 -10.36 8.92 0.52
C VAL A 175 -8.85 9.11 0.51
N ILE A 176 -8.21 8.71 -0.58
CA ILE A 176 -6.81 9.04 -0.87
C ILE A 176 -6.84 10.15 -1.93
N ALA A 177 -6.33 11.33 -1.60
CA ALA A 177 -6.27 12.49 -2.50
C ALA A 177 -4.83 12.72 -2.96
N VAL A 178 -4.56 12.49 -4.24
CA VAL A 178 -3.23 12.55 -4.85
C VAL A 178 -3.12 13.79 -5.74
N ALA A 179 -2.17 14.68 -5.46
CA ALA A 179 -2.01 15.91 -6.20
C ALA A 179 -0.57 16.44 -6.15
N GLY A 180 -0.09 16.90 -7.31
CA GLY A 180 1.09 17.74 -7.42
C GLY A 180 0.76 19.24 -7.37
N MET A 181 1.55 20.08 -8.03
CA MET A 181 1.43 21.53 -8.08
C MET A 181 1.33 22.15 -6.67
N GLU A 182 0.18 22.74 -6.32
CA GLU A 182 -0.10 23.35 -5.02
C GLU A 182 -0.87 22.42 -4.06
N GLY A 183 -1.22 21.21 -4.48
CA GLY A 183 -1.87 20.22 -3.62
C GLY A 183 -3.29 20.53 -3.17
N ALA A 184 -3.98 21.45 -3.81
CA ALA A 184 -5.28 21.96 -3.33
C ALA A 184 -6.42 20.91 -3.29
N LEU A 185 -6.33 19.86 -4.12
CA LEU A 185 -7.35 18.80 -4.18
C LEU A 185 -7.64 18.20 -2.79
N ALA A 186 -6.61 17.97 -1.99
CA ALA A 186 -6.75 17.34 -0.68
C ALA A 186 -7.64 18.15 0.27
N THR A 187 -7.46 19.47 0.32
CA THR A 187 -8.28 20.36 1.16
C THR A 187 -9.73 20.44 0.65
N VAL A 188 -9.92 20.50 -0.67
CA VAL A 188 -11.28 20.54 -1.26
C VAL A 188 -12.02 19.23 -0.98
N VAL A 189 -11.39 18.09 -1.19
CA VAL A 189 -11.95 16.78 -0.85
C VAL A 189 -12.27 16.70 0.65
N GLY A 190 -11.36 17.15 1.52
CA GLY A 190 -11.56 17.19 2.96
C GLY A 190 -12.78 17.99 3.39
N GLY A 191 -13.11 19.07 2.66
CA GLY A 191 -14.31 19.86 2.88
C GLY A 191 -15.63 19.21 2.36
N LEU A 192 -15.53 18.21 1.49
CA LEU A 192 -16.67 17.54 0.88
C LEU A 192 -17.07 16.24 1.58
N VAL A 193 -16.17 15.59 2.31
CA VAL A 193 -16.40 14.28 2.91
C VAL A 193 -16.30 14.30 4.43
N SER A 194 -16.99 13.39 5.10
CA SER A 194 -16.93 13.22 6.56
C SER A 194 -15.90 12.14 7.00
N CYS A 195 -15.40 11.36 6.05
CA CYS A 195 -14.41 10.31 6.33
C CYS A 195 -12.97 10.88 6.36
N PRO A 196 -11.99 10.11 6.88
CA PRO A 196 -10.58 10.47 6.80
C PRO A 196 -10.11 10.64 5.36
N VAL A 197 -9.27 11.65 5.11
CA VAL A 197 -8.60 11.91 3.84
C VAL A 197 -7.09 11.73 4.02
N ILE A 198 -6.49 10.88 3.22
CA ILE A 198 -5.05 10.69 3.15
C ILE A 198 -4.54 11.47 1.95
N ALA A 199 -3.84 12.57 2.21
CA ALA A 199 -3.28 13.43 1.18
C ALA A 199 -1.89 12.93 0.76
N VAL A 200 -1.71 12.75 -0.55
CA VAL A 200 -0.46 12.32 -1.16
C VAL A 200 0.07 13.42 -2.05
N PRO A 201 1.04 14.21 -1.59
CA PRO A 201 1.72 15.15 -2.48
C PRO A 201 2.52 14.38 -3.52
N THR A 202 2.55 14.86 -4.76
CA THR A 202 3.40 14.29 -5.81
C THR A 202 4.49 15.26 -6.20
N SER A 203 5.59 14.72 -6.76
CA SER A 203 6.69 15.53 -7.32
C SER A 203 6.31 16.23 -8.63
N VAL A 204 5.09 15.99 -9.13
CA VAL A 204 4.57 16.60 -10.37
C VAL A 204 4.41 18.10 -10.19
N GLY A 205 5.06 18.86 -11.08
CA GLY A 205 5.00 20.31 -11.07
C GLY A 205 6.21 20.96 -11.74
N TYR A 206 6.26 22.27 -11.70
CA TYR A 206 7.35 23.06 -12.26
C TYR A 206 7.60 24.33 -11.40
N GLY A 207 8.69 25.05 -11.68
CA GLY A 207 9.01 26.32 -11.01
C GLY A 207 9.16 26.14 -9.49
N ALA A 208 8.36 26.85 -8.72
CA ALA A 208 8.41 26.85 -7.25
C ALA A 208 7.80 25.59 -6.59
N ASN A 209 7.53 24.54 -7.36
CA ASN A 209 7.04 23.26 -6.83
C ASN A 209 8.11 22.52 -6.00
N PHE A 210 9.42 22.72 -6.29
CA PHE A 210 10.54 22.06 -5.60
C PHE A 210 10.32 20.55 -5.44
N SER A 211 10.00 19.84 -6.53
CA SER A 211 9.77 18.38 -6.56
C SER A 211 8.73 17.90 -5.52
N GLY A 212 7.62 18.64 -5.41
CA GLY A 212 6.49 18.30 -4.55
C GLY A 212 6.49 18.95 -3.16
N LEU A 213 7.52 19.73 -2.81
CA LEU A 213 7.57 20.41 -1.51
C LEU A 213 6.42 21.40 -1.36
N SER A 214 6.05 22.13 -2.41
CA SER A 214 4.91 23.04 -2.42
C SER A 214 3.60 22.31 -2.08
N ALA A 215 3.33 21.19 -2.74
CA ALA A 215 2.16 20.36 -2.46
C ALA A 215 2.18 19.83 -1.03
N LEU A 216 3.33 19.31 -0.55
CA LEU A 216 3.48 18.80 0.81
C LEU A 216 3.16 19.89 1.86
N LEU A 217 3.76 21.07 1.74
CA LEU A 217 3.55 22.16 2.69
C LEU A 217 2.11 22.68 2.67
N SER A 218 1.48 22.77 1.50
CA SER A 218 0.09 23.13 1.35
C SER A 218 -0.84 22.12 2.03
N MET A 219 -0.64 20.83 1.80
CA MET A 219 -1.44 19.76 2.41
C MET A 219 -1.26 19.71 3.94
N LEU A 220 -0.02 19.91 4.46
CA LEU A 220 0.25 19.97 5.90
C LEU A 220 -0.43 21.16 6.58
N ASN A 221 -0.67 22.25 5.84
CA ASN A 221 -1.36 23.44 6.32
C ASN A 221 -2.86 23.46 5.96
N SER A 222 -3.44 22.30 5.57
CA SER A 222 -4.86 22.20 5.26
C SER A 222 -5.71 22.61 6.47
N CYS A 223 -6.74 23.44 6.23
CA CYS A 223 -7.74 23.79 7.24
C CYS A 223 -8.81 22.70 7.43
N ALA A 224 -8.86 21.67 6.59
CA ALA A 224 -9.76 20.55 6.75
C ALA A 224 -9.22 19.58 7.81
N GLY A 225 -9.95 19.42 8.92
CA GLY A 225 -9.47 18.68 10.11
C GLY A 225 -9.39 17.17 9.94
N ASN A 226 -9.94 16.63 8.84
CA ASN A 226 -9.93 15.20 8.50
C ASN A 226 -8.80 14.83 7.52
N VAL A 227 -7.89 15.75 7.18
CA VAL A 227 -6.75 15.53 6.26
C VAL A 227 -5.50 15.12 7.03
N SER A 228 -4.92 13.99 6.64
CA SER A 228 -3.61 13.50 7.10
C SER A 228 -2.69 13.35 5.90
N VAL A 229 -1.41 13.70 6.04
CA VAL A 229 -0.49 13.77 4.90
C VAL A 229 0.57 12.69 4.99
N VAL A 230 0.86 12.02 3.88
CA VAL A 230 2.00 11.11 3.72
C VAL A 230 3.15 11.81 2.99
N ASN A 231 4.28 11.13 2.84
CA ASN A 231 5.43 11.68 2.13
C ASN A 231 5.17 11.87 0.63
N ILE A 232 5.99 12.67 -0.04
CA ILE A 232 5.93 12.91 -1.48
C ILE A 232 6.08 11.57 -2.23
N ASP A 233 5.25 11.37 -3.27
CA ASP A 233 5.20 10.17 -4.12
C ASP A 233 5.01 8.84 -3.33
N ASN A 234 4.40 8.89 -2.15
CA ASN A 234 4.18 7.71 -1.31
C ASN A 234 2.76 7.16 -1.46
N GLY A 235 2.42 6.72 -2.66
CA GLY A 235 1.14 6.04 -2.94
C GLY A 235 1.00 4.75 -2.13
N PHE A 236 2.08 3.97 -2.02
CA PHE A 236 2.10 2.75 -1.20
C PHE A 236 1.69 3.03 0.25
N GLY A 237 2.31 4.02 0.90
CA GLY A 237 1.99 4.37 2.29
C GLY A 237 0.53 4.79 2.46
N ALA A 238 -0.01 5.54 1.51
CA ALA A 238 -1.42 5.95 1.52
C ALA A 238 -2.37 4.75 1.39
N GLY A 239 -2.14 3.86 0.43
CA GLY A 239 -2.92 2.64 0.25
C GLY A 239 -2.86 1.72 1.48
N TYR A 240 -1.68 1.63 2.10
CA TYR A 240 -1.47 0.88 3.33
C TYR A 240 -2.28 1.44 4.52
N ILE A 241 -2.19 2.76 4.78
CA ILE A 241 -2.93 3.43 5.86
C ILE A 241 -4.43 3.35 5.61
N ALA A 242 -4.88 3.59 4.35
CA ALA A 242 -6.28 3.46 3.98
C ALA A 242 -6.82 2.05 4.28
N SER A 243 -6.02 1.02 4.00
CA SER A 243 -6.39 -0.36 4.33
C SER A 243 -6.53 -0.59 5.84
N LEU A 244 -5.66 0.00 6.66
CA LEU A 244 -5.78 -0.09 8.13
C LEU A 244 -7.07 0.58 8.63
N ILE A 245 -7.40 1.77 8.11
CA ILE A 245 -8.64 2.48 8.45
C ILE A 245 -9.88 1.67 8.02
N ASN A 246 -9.84 1.04 6.84
CA ASN A 246 -10.98 0.30 6.30
C ASN A 246 -11.22 -1.06 6.98
N ARG A 247 -10.24 -1.61 7.69
CA ARG A 247 -10.37 -2.87 8.47
C ARG A 247 -11.11 -2.70 9.79
N GLY A 248 -11.00 -1.55 10.44
CA GLY A 248 -11.73 -1.19 11.68
C GLY A 248 -13.13 -0.71 11.34
#